data_b2ab7e166213d1e49ba8de5854e3e032
#
_entry.id   b2ab7e166213d1e49ba8de5854e3e032
#
_cell.length_a   1.000
_cell.length_b   1.000
_cell.length_c   1.000
_cell.angle_alpha   90.00
_cell.angle_beta   90.00
_cell.angle_gamma   90.00
#
_symmetry.space_group_name_H-M   'P 1'
#
loop_
_entity.id
_entity.type
_entity.pdbx_description
1 polymer ?
#
loop_
_entity_poly.entity_id
_entity_poly.type
_entity_poly.pdbx_seq_one_letter_code
_entity_poly.pdbx_strand_id
1 'polypeptide(L)'
;MKVYTRPFQKEVYDKVDGPSKEALIKYLESEGHTIVSKKEDYYADVVTEKDGITFFHEAERKAQWKEEWPTYWEEIRIPGRKRRLVEKYKDQLENLYFYVFNKHYNQAWKINGTQMVDAIIKEATGPTYRIPKGETFYHVPYQEAERVDIV
;
A
#
# COMPACT_ATOMS: atom_id res chain seq x y z
N MET A 1 25.46 -11.02 10.17
CA MET A 1 24.34 -11.95 10.30
C MET A 1 23.49 -11.92 9.04
N LYS A 2 23.13 -13.10 8.57
CA LYS A 2 22.31 -13.19 7.37
C LYS A 2 20.85 -12.89 7.71
N VAL A 3 20.27 -11.92 7.04
CA VAL A 3 18.85 -11.62 7.17
C VAL A 3 18.07 -12.65 6.35
N TYR A 4 17.04 -13.23 6.95
CA TYR A 4 16.17 -14.13 6.22
C TYR A 4 15.39 -13.33 5.18
N THR A 5 15.48 -13.74 3.91
CA THR A 5 14.68 -13.16 2.84
C THR A 5 13.88 -14.25 2.16
N ARG A 6 12.61 -13.99 1.97
CA ARG A 6 11.74 -14.92 1.26
C ARG A 6 12.05 -14.84 -0.23
N PRO A 7 12.33 -15.97 -0.89
CA PRO A 7 12.56 -15.95 -2.32
C PRO A 7 11.36 -15.41 -3.08
N PHE A 8 11.63 -14.65 -4.12
CA PHE A 8 10.56 -14.15 -5.00
C PHE A 8 9.93 -15.33 -5.73
N GLN A 9 8.59 -15.41 -5.69
CA GLN A 9 7.83 -16.44 -6.38
C GLN A 9 6.78 -15.75 -7.26
N LYS A 10 6.93 -15.85 -8.56
CA LYS A 10 6.07 -15.18 -9.51
C LYS A 10 4.59 -15.57 -9.35
N GLU A 11 4.32 -16.85 -9.13
CA GLU A 11 2.94 -17.31 -8.95
C GLU A 11 2.27 -16.67 -7.73
N VAL A 12 3.01 -16.51 -6.64
CA VAL A 12 2.50 -15.86 -5.43
C VAL A 12 2.27 -14.38 -5.70
N TYR A 13 3.23 -13.74 -6.38
CA TYR A 13 3.13 -12.33 -6.75
C TYR A 13 1.89 -12.08 -7.62
N ASP A 14 1.73 -12.83 -8.72
CA ASP A 14 0.61 -12.68 -9.65
C ASP A 14 -0.73 -12.93 -8.95
N LYS A 15 -0.76 -13.88 -8.01
CA LYS A 15 -1.99 -14.23 -7.29
C LYS A 15 -2.42 -13.19 -6.27
N VAL A 16 -1.46 -12.52 -5.60
CA VAL A 16 -1.76 -11.56 -4.52
C VAL A 16 -1.78 -10.15 -5.02
N ASP A 17 -0.81 -9.77 -5.85
CA ASP A 17 -0.63 -8.39 -6.29
C ASP A 17 -1.58 -8.01 -7.43
N GLY A 18 -1.81 -8.92 -8.37
CA GLY A 18 -2.71 -8.70 -9.50
C GLY A 18 -4.12 -8.31 -9.08
N PRO A 19 -4.79 -9.08 -8.18
CA PRO A 19 -6.12 -8.73 -7.71
C PRO A 19 -6.19 -7.40 -6.98
N SER A 20 -5.18 -7.05 -6.19
CA SER A 20 -5.10 -5.75 -5.52
C SER A 20 -5.04 -4.61 -6.51
N LYS A 21 -4.22 -4.77 -7.55
CA LYS A 21 -4.06 -3.80 -8.61
C LYS A 21 -5.35 -3.61 -9.41
N GLU A 22 -6.05 -4.70 -9.72
CA GLU A 22 -7.33 -4.63 -10.42
C GLU A 22 -8.40 -3.92 -9.60
N ALA A 23 -8.48 -4.22 -8.31
CA ALA A 23 -9.42 -3.56 -7.41
C ALA A 23 -9.12 -2.06 -7.32
N LEU A 24 -7.84 -1.71 -7.24
CA LEU A 24 -7.41 -0.31 -7.20
C LEU A 24 -7.80 0.42 -8.49
N ILE A 25 -7.57 -0.18 -9.65
CA ILE A 25 -7.90 0.42 -10.93
C ILE A 25 -9.41 0.69 -11.04
N LYS A 26 -10.23 -0.29 -10.69
CA LYS A 26 -11.69 -0.13 -10.70
C LYS A 26 -12.13 1.02 -9.80
N TYR A 27 -11.58 1.08 -8.60
CA TYR A 27 -11.91 2.14 -7.66
C TYR A 27 -11.54 3.51 -8.22
N LEU A 28 -10.31 3.63 -8.74
CA LEU A 28 -9.83 4.90 -9.28
C LEU A 28 -10.66 5.36 -10.48
N GLU A 29 -11.02 4.45 -11.38
CA GLU A 29 -11.88 4.78 -12.50
C GLU A 29 -13.27 5.23 -12.03
N SER A 30 -13.81 4.60 -10.99
CA SER A 30 -15.09 5.01 -10.41
C SER A 30 -15.04 6.40 -9.80
N GLU A 31 -13.85 6.84 -9.37
CA GLU A 31 -13.62 8.16 -8.79
C GLU A 31 -13.21 9.21 -9.85
N GLY A 32 -13.27 8.85 -11.10
CA GLY A 32 -13.01 9.78 -12.20
C GLY A 32 -11.57 9.88 -12.66
N HIS A 33 -10.71 8.96 -12.22
CA HIS A 33 -9.33 8.92 -12.70
C HIS A 33 -9.21 8.26 -14.06
N THR A 34 -8.29 8.76 -14.88
CA THR A 34 -7.88 8.13 -16.13
C THR A 34 -6.57 7.39 -15.88
N ILE A 35 -6.51 6.13 -16.25
CA ILE A 35 -5.30 5.32 -16.07
C ILE A 35 -4.25 5.74 -17.10
N VAL A 36 -3.09 6.18 -16.60
CA VAL A 36 -1.94 6.55 -17.43
C VAL A 36 -1.00 5.37 -17.58
N SER A 37 -0.72 4.64 -16.50
CA SER A 37 0.13 3.47 -16.53
C SER A 37 -0.33 2.42 -15.52
N LYS A 38 -0.31 1.16 -15.94
CA LYS A 38 -0.56 -0.02 -15.09
C LYS A 38 0.72 -0.81 -14.86
N LYS A 39 1.83 -0.32 -15.42
CA LYS A 39 3.14 -0.95 -15.33
C LYS A 39 3.97 -0.17 -14.31
N GLU A 40 4.95 -0.83 -13.73
CA GLU A 40 5.81 -0.21 -12.73
C GLU A 40 6.86 0.74 -13.31
N ASP A 41 6.55 1.37 -14.46
CA ASP A 41 7.45 2.31 -15.13
C ASP A 41 7.78 3.53 -14.26
N TYR A 42 6.88 3.86 -13.35
CA TYR A 42 7.04 5.00 -12.44
C TYR A 42 7.26 4.55 -11.00
N TYR A 43 7.65 3.30 -10.79
CA TYR A 43 7.84 2.67 -9.48
C TYR A 43 6.58 2.54 -8.63
N ALA A 44 5.41 2.97 -9.14
CA ALA A 44 4.12 2.79 -8.48
C ALA A 44 3.29 1.79 -9.26
N ASP A 45 2.39 1.10 -8.59
CA ASP A 45 1.54 0.08 -9.23
C ASP A 45 0.64 0.67 -10.31
N VAL A 46 0.06 1.84 -10.04
CA VAL A 46 -0.84 2.51 -10.97
C VAL A 46 -0.56 4.01 -10.96
N VAL A 47 -0.50 4.61 -12.13
CA VAL A 47 -0.39 6.06 -12.30
C VAL A 47 -1.65 6.55 -13.01
N THR A 48 -2.25 7.61 -12.50
CA THR A 48 -3.48 8.16 -13.04
C THR A 48 -3.39 9.66 -13.24
N GLU A 49 -4.36 10.19 -13.99
CA GLU A 49 -4.56 11.62 -14.15
C GLU A 49 -5.99 11.97 -13.83
N LYS A 50 -6.19 13.04 -13.11
CA LYS A 50 -7.51 13.58 -12.82
C LYS A 50 -7.39 15.09 -12.68
N ASP A 51 -8.25 15.81 -13.41
CA ASP A 51 -8.26 17.29 -13.38
C ASP A 51 -6.91 17.92 -13.69
N GLY A 52 -6.14 17.29 -14.59
CA GLY A 52 -4.82 17.75 -15.00
C GLY A 52 -3.70 17.45 -14.02
N ILE A 53 -3.99 16.69 -12.96
CA ILE A 53 -3.01 16.33 -11.93
C ILE A 53 -2.67 14.85 -12.07
N THR A 54 -1.37 14.52 -11.99
CA THR A 54 -0.88 13.14 -12.00
C THR A 54 -0.80 12.60 -10.59
N PHE A 55 -1.35 11.41 -10.38
CA PHE A 55 -1.35 10.72 -9.09
C PHE A 55 -0.65 9.38 -9.20
N PHE A 56 0.04 8.99 -8.13
CA PHE A 56 0.77 7.74 -8.02
C PHE A 56 0.16 6.90 -6.92
N HIS A 57 -0.13 5.63 -7.21
CA HIS A 57 -0.86 4.76 -6.29
C HIS A 57 -0.14 3.43 -6.11
N GLU A 58 -0.06 3.00 -4.86
CA GLU A 58 0.53 1.73 -4.49
C GLU A 58 -0.49 0.90 -3.72
N ALA A 59 -0.58 -0.39 -4.00
CA ALA A 59 -1.55 -1.27 -3.38
C ALA A 59 -0.89 -2.33 -2.50
N GLU A 60 -1.50 -2.60 -1.35
CA GLU A 60 -1.13 -3.66 -0.43
C GLU A 60 -2.39 -4.39 0.00
N ARG A 61 -2.26 -5.63 0.45
CA ARG A 61 -3.38 -6.42 0.96
C ARG A 61 -3.06 -6.90 2.36
N LYS A 62 -4.02 -6.75 3.26
CA LYS A 62 -3.93 -7.30 4.61
C LYS A 62 -4.92 -8.46 4.73
N ALA A 63 -4.43 -9.67 4.56
CA ALA A 63 -5.27 -10.87 4.52
C ALA A 63 -5.98 -11.16 5.84
N GLN A 64 -5.46 -10.70 6.96
CA GLN A 64 -6.09 -10.85 8.27
C GLN A 64 -7.32 -9.94 8.46
N TRP A 65 -7.39 -8.88 7.69
CA TRP A 65 -8.53 -7.95 7.73
C TRP A 65 -9.61 -8.47 6.79
N LYS A 66 -10.64 -9.09 7.37
CA LYS A 66 -11.71 -9.72 6.57
C LYS A 66 -12.85 -8.75 6.31
N GLU A 67 -13.53 -8.28 7.36
CA GLU A 67 -14.68 -7.40 7.22
C GLU A 67 -14.50 -6.12 8.05
N GLU A 68 -14.61 -6.19 9.35
CA GLU A 68 -14.42 -5.03 10.20
C GLU A 68 -12.96 -4.92 10.62
N TRP A 69 -12.45 -3.68 10.65
CA TRP A 69 -11.13 -3.41 11.19
C TRP A 69 -11.20 -3.48 12.70
N PRO A 70 -10.46 -4.39 13.35
CA PRO A 70 -10.47 -4.46 14.81
C PRO A 70 -9.85 -3.18 15.39
N THR A 71 -10.56 -2.53 16.30
CA THR A 71 -10.07 -1.25 16.85
C THR A 71 -8.81 -1.38 17.68
N TYR A 72 -8.50 -2.60 18.17
CA TYR A 72 -7.24 -2.83 18.88
C TYR A 72 -6.04 -2.94 17.94
N TRP A 73 -6.25 -3.01 16.63
CA TRP A 73 -5.20 -2.79 15.65
C TRP A 73 -5.06 -1.28 15.47
N GLU A 74 -4.30 -0.68 16.37
CA GLU A 74 -4.21 0.78 16.43
C GLU A 74 -3.57 1.42 15.21
N GLU A 75 -2.71 0.66 14.52
CA GLU A 75 -1.91 1.20 13.42
C GLU A 75 -1.99 0.30 12.20
N ILE A 76 -1.98 0.96 11.03
CA ILE A 76 -1.88 0.29 9.74
C ILE A 76 -0.39 0.15 9.44
N ARG A 77 0.06 -1.06 9.11
CA ARG A 77 1.46 -1.32 8.81
C ARG A 77 1.67 -1.37 7.30
N ILE A 78 2.65 -0.59 6.83
CA ILE A 78 3.05 -0.58 5.42
C ILE A 78 4.53 -0.95 5.36
N PRO A 79 4.93 -1.91 4.50
CA PRO A 79 6.33 -2.35 4.45
C PRO A 79 7.30 -1.20 4.26
N GLY A 80 8.39 -1.22 5.02
CA GLY A 80 9.41 -0.17 4.99
C GLY A 80 10.10 -0.02 3.63
N ARG A 81 10.09 -1.08 2.80
CA ARG A 81 10.63 -1.01 1.44
C ARG A 81 9.89 0.00 0.57
N LYS A 82 8.69 0.43 0.96
CA LYS A 82 7.94 1.48 0.25
C LYS A 82 8.58 2.86 0.41
N ARG A 83 9.60 2.99 1.25
CA ARG A 83 10.37 4.22 1.40
C ARG A 83 10.88 4.74 0.07
N ARG A 84 11.23 3.85 -0.86
CA ARG A 84 11.71 4.24 -2.19
C ARG A 84 10.72 5.13 -2.93
N LEU A 85 9.41 4.90 -2.73
CA LEU A 85 8.36 5.72 -3.33
C LEU A 85 8.25 7.09 -2.65
N VAL A 86 8.33 7.09 -1.33
CA VAL A 86 8.28 8.33 -0.54
C VAL A 86 9.45 9.23 -0.93
N GLU A 87 10.63 8.67 -1.10
CA GLU A 87 11.83 9.42 -1.50
C GLU A 87 11.74 9.89 -2.94
N LYS A 88 11.27 9.02 -3.86
CA LYS A 88 11.16 9.38 -5.27
C LYS A 88 10.17 10.53 -5.49
N TYR A 89 9.07 10.54 -4.78
CA TYR A 89 8.02 11.54 -4.95
C TYR A 89 7.96 12.56 -3.82
N LYS A 90 9.08 12.79 -3.14
CA LYS A 90 9.17 13.69 -1.99
C LYS A 90 8.68 15.12 -2.26
N ASP A 91 8.76 15.59 -3.50
CA ASP A 91 8.34 16.93 -3.88
C ASP A 91 6.85 17.00 -4.27
N GLN A 92 6.15 15.86 -4.25
CA GLN A 92 4.74 15.79 -4.60
C GLN A 92 4.03 14.68 -3.80
N LEU A 93 4.33 14.59 -2.52
CA LEU A 93 3.77 13.57 -1.62
C LEU A 93 2.25 13.64 -1.52
N GLU A 94 1.66 14.81 -1.73
CA GLU A 94 0.22 14.99 -1.74
C GLU A 94 -0.46 14.26 -2.89
N ASN A 95 0.31 13.85 -3.91
CA ASN A 95 -0.19 13.11 -5.06
C ASN A 95 0.15 11.61 -5.00
N LEU A 96 0.79 11.17 -3.93
CA LEU A 96 1.16 9.77 -3.71
C LEU A 96 0.20 9.14 -2.71
N TYR A 97 -0.36 7.98 -3.06
CA TYR A 97 -1.32 7.27 -2.19
C TYR A 97 -0.95 5.81 -2.03
N PHE A 98 -1.18 5.32 -0.81
CA PHE A 98 -1.05 3.92 -0.48
C PHE A 98 -2.42 3.38 -0.09
N TYR A 99 -2.81 2.26 -0.69
CA TYR A 99 -4.08 1.60 -0.39
C TYR A 99 -3.81 0.26 0.23
N VAL A 100 -4.36 0.01 1.41
CA VAL A 100 -4.26 -1.27 2.08
C VAL A 100 -5.63 -1.92 2.05
N PHE A 101 -5.78 -2.93 1.21
CA PHE A 101 -7.05 -3.64 1.01
C PHE A 101 -7.26 -4.71 2.07
N ASN A 102 -8.53 -4.97 2.39
CA ASN A 102 -8.90 -6.12 3.19
C ASN A 102 -8.80 -7.40 2.35
N LYS A 103 -9.06 -8.55 2.98
CA LYS A 103 -8.97 -9.85 2.33
C LYS A 103 -9.83 -9.96 1.06
N HIS A 104 -11.01 -9.36 1.07
CA HIS A 104 -12.00 -9.50 0.00
C HIS A 104 -11.99 -8.35 -1.01
N TYR A 105 -11.06 -7.40 -0.89
CA TYR A 105 -10.94 -6.25 -1.79
C TYR A 105 -12.19 -5.37 -1.86
N ASN A 106 -13.00 -5.38 -0.82
CA ASN A 106 -14.20 -4.52 -0.77
C ASN A 106 -14.07 -3.35 0.19
N GLN A 107 -12.95 -3.25 0.88
CA GLN A 107 -12.61 -2.12 1.74
C GLN A 107 -11.12 -1.83 1.62
N ALA A 108 -10.74 -0.58 1.80
CA ALA A 108 -9.32 -0.22 1.85
C ALA A 108 -9.10 0.97 2.79
N TRP A 109 -7.91 1.03 3.37
CA TRP A 109 -7.39 2.25 3.97
C TRP A 109 -6.65 3.02 2.89
N LYS A 110 -7.00 4.29 2.73
CA LYS A 110 -6.33 5.21 1.81
C LYS A 110 -5.43 6.12 2.62
N ILE A 111 -4.14 6.09 2.33
CA ILE A 111 -3.12 6.83 3.07
C ILE A 111 -2.37 7.72 2.09
N ASN A 112 -2.28 9.00 2.41
CA ASN A 112 -1.54 9.96 1.58
C ASN A 112 -0.05 9.89 1.88
N GLY A 113 0.79 10.17 0.87
CA GLY A 113 2.24 10.16 1.04
C GLY A 113 2.75 11.09 2.13
N THR A 114 2.05 12.20 2.39
CA THR A 114 2.41 13.12 3.46
C THR A 114 2.32 12.48 4.84
N GLN A 115 1.39 11.54 5.01
CA GLN A 115 1.23 10.82 6.27
C GLN A 115 2.34 9.81 6.52
N MET A 116 2.99 9.34 5.45
CA MET A 116 4.11 8.40 5.56
C MET A 116 5.37 9.06 6.13
N VAL A 117 5.54 10.35 5.89
CA VAL A 117 6.71 11.08 6.41
C VAL A 117 6.69 11.13 7.94
N ASP A 118 5.50 11.30 8.52
CA ASP A 118 5.33 11.41 9.95
C ASP A 118 5.12 10.04 10.62
N ALA A 119 4.98 8.99 9.83
CA ALA A 119 4.75 7.65 10.37
C ALA A 119 6.00 7.09 11.04
N ILE A 120 5.82 6.47 12.19
CA ILE A 120 6.92 5.84 12.90
C ILE A 120 7.35 4.58 12.17
N ILE A 121 8.65 4.44 11.94
CA ILE A 121 9.21 3.23 11.31
C ILE A 121 9.77 2.35 12.42
N LYS A 122 9.29 1.11 12.49
CA LYS A 122 9.73 0.14 13.50
C LYS A 122 10.12 -1.17 12.83
N GLU A 123 11.16 -1.81 13.38
CA GLU A 123 11.52 -3.16 12.99
C GLU A 123 10.44 -4.14 13.47
N ALA A 124 10.15 -5.16 12.68
CA ALA A 124 9.18 -6.18 13.05
C ALA A 124 9.61 -6.91 14.31
N THR A 125 8.65 -7.16 15.21
CA THR A 125 8.90 -7.85 16.47
C THR A 125 9.01 -9.35 16.20
N GLY A 126 10.22 -9.88 16.38
CA GLY A 126 10.49 -11.30 16.23
C GLY A 126 10.43 -11.78 14.76
N PRO A 127 11.50 -12.35 14.24
CA PRO A 127 11.50 -12.85 12.88
C PRO A 127 10.66 -14.12 12.78
N THR A 128 9.91 -14.24 11.68
CA THR A 128 9.20 -15.45 11.31
C THR A 128 9.59 -15.80 9.89
N TYR A 129 9.17 -16.98 9.42
CA TYR A 129 9.45 -17.32 8.02
C TYR A 129 8.74 -16.40 7.02
N ARG A 130 7.71 -15.67 7.46
CA ARG A 130 6.96 -14.72 6.63
C ARG A 130 7.52 -13.30 6.71
N ILE A 131 8.14 -12.97 7.83
CA ILE A 131 8.68 -11.64 8.08
C ILE A 131 10.18 -11.79 8.28
N PRO A 132 11.00 -11.38 7.29
CA PRO A 132 12.45 -11.45 7.43
C PRO A 132 12.95 -10.63 8.62
N LYS A 133 14.02 -11.10 9.25
CA LYS A 133 14.67 -10.34 10.31
C LYS A 133 15.19 -9.02 9.74
N GLY A 134 14.94 -7.94 10.46
CA GLY A 134 15.35 -6.60 10.01
C GLY A 134 14.31 -5.89 9.14
N GLU A 135 13.21 -6.56 8.82
CA GLU A 135 12.10 -5.93 8.08
C GLU A 135 11.51 -4.82 8.92
N THR A 136 11.31 -3.65 8.29
CA THR A 136 10.70 -2.50 8.95
C THR A 136 9.32 -2.21 8.37
N PHE A 137 8.49 -1.53 9.16
CA PHE A 137 7.15 -1.12 8.74
C PHE A 137 6.90 0.31 9.14
N TYR A 138 6.22 1.05 8.28
CA TYR A 138 5.59 2.30 8.65
C TYR A 138 4.37 1.97 9.50
N HIS A 139 4.18 2.70 10.58
CA HIS A 139 3.04 2.55 11.49
C HIS A 139 2.19 3.81 11.39
N VAL A 140 1.08 3.70 10.69
CA VAL A 140 0.15 4.82 10.49
C VAL A 140 -1.09 4.59 11.35
N PRO A 141 -1.41 5.47 12.31
CA PRO A 141 -2.64 5.32 13.09
C PRO A 141 -3.85 5.26 12.15
N TYR A 142 -4.71 4.27 12.34
CA TYR A 142 -5.84 4.10 11.41
C TYR A 142 -6.80 5.29 11.45
N GLN A 143 -6.88 6.01 12.57
CA GLN A 143 -7.72 7.19 12.68
C GLN A 143 -7.29 8.34 11.77
N GLU A 144 -6.04 8.32 11.32
CA GLU A 144 -5.50 9.33 10.41
C GLU A 144 -5.70 8.96 8.94
N ALA A 145 -6.07 7.71 8.67
CA ALA A 145 -6.31 7.23 7.32
C ALA A 145 -7.77 7.37 6.94
N GLU A 146 -8.05 7.39 5.65
CA GLU A 146 -9.41 7.41 5.14
C GLU A 146 -9.83 5.99 4.79
N ARG A 147 -10.96 5.52 5.34
CA ARG A 147 -11.50 4.23 4.94
C ARG A 147 -12.41 4.42 3.74
N VAL A 148 -12.15 3.65 2.69
CA VAL A 148 -12.95 3.69 1.46
C VAL A 148 -13.59 2.33 1.22
N ASP A 149 -14.82 2.38 0.70
CA ASP A 149 -15.54 1.19 0.30
C ASP A 149 -15.28 0.95 -1.19
N ILE A 150 -14.97 -0.29 -1.53
CA ILE A 150 -14.67 -0.68 -2.90
C ILE A 150 -15.88 -1.44 -3.43
N VAL A 151 -16.48 -0.90 -4.46
CA VAL A 151 -17.70 -1.46 -5.03
C VAL A 151 -17.39 -2.33 -6.22
#